data_54ffacd28b9137c61b1b7857a0e14885
#
_entry.id   54ffacd28b9137c61b1b7857a0e14885
#
_cell.length_a   1.000
_cell.length_b   1.000
_cell.length_c   1.000
_cell.angle_alpha   90.00
_cell.angle_beta   90.00
_cell.angle_gamma   90.00
#
_symmetry.space_group_name_H-M   'P 1'
#
loop_
_entity.id
_entity.type
_entity.pdbx_description
1 polymer ?
#
loop_
_entity_poly.entity_id
_entity_poly.type
_entity_poly.pdbx_seq_one_letter_code
_entity_poly.pdbx_strand_id
1 'polypeptide(L)'
;MQITEAYHRLEQLEVEQLEKERELKVELLSTHQNLIANMAAWEQKYVFKAPFDGKVEFLKFISDGQFVQAGEAVFGVIPKENHIYGQVLLPANEAGKVKENSKVVIKLENYPYMEYGYIEGYVSSISLVTQTQKTGEKTIETYLINVELPNGLTTNYEETLDFKYELGGTADIIVKDRRLIERLFDNLRYRTK
;
A
#
# COMPACT_ATOMS: atom_id res chain seq x y z
N MET A 1 -10.98 -35.38 69.27
CA MET A 1 -9.68 -34.94 68.73
C MET A 1 -9.33 -35.58 67.38
N GLN A 2 -9.20 -36.88 67.27
CA GLN A 2 -8.77 -37.52 66.00
C GLN A 2 -9.69 -37.27 64.77
N ILE A 3 -11.01 -37.17 64.99
CA ILE A 3 -11.98 -36.92 63.90
C ILE A 3 -11.85 -35.48 63.37
N THR A 4 -11.62 -34.51 64.21
CA THR A 4 -11.48 -33.11 63.84
C THR A 4 -10.18 -32.88 63.06
N GLU A 5 -9.09 -33.53 63.45
CA GLU A 5 -7.82 -33.53 62.72
C GLU A 5 -7.91 -34.17 61.32
N ALA A 6 -8.70 -35.25 61.20
CA ALA A 6 -8.94 -35.89 59.91
C ALA A 6 -9.74 -35.00 58.95
N TYR A 7 -10.72 -34.24 59.44
CA TYR A 7 -11.48 -33.27 58.65
C TYR A 7 -10.57 -32.11 58.15
N HIS A 8 -9.78 -31.55 59.00
CA HIS A 8 -8.82 -30.51 58.61
C HIS A 8 -7.81 -30.99 57.58
N ARG A 9 -7.40 -32.24 57.68
CA ARG A 9 -6.48 -32.83 56.70
C ARG A 9 -7.13 -33.07 55.34
N LEU A 10 -8.39 -33.42 55.31
CA LEU A 10 -9.19 -33.54 54.06
C LEU A 10 -9.37 -32.17 53.42
N GLU A 11 -9.73 -31.11 54.15
CA GLU A 11 -9.85 -29.76 53.64
C GLU A 11 -8.51 -29.27 53.07
N GLN A 12 -7.40 -29.53 53.74
CA GLN A 12 -6.08 -29.17 53.22
C GLN A 12 -5.75 -29.88 51.91
N LEU A 13 -6.05 -31.17 51.82
CA LEU A 13 -5.82 -31.94 50.56
C LEU A 13 -6.70 -31.46 49.41
N GLU A 14 -7.94 -31.10 49.69
CA GLU A 14 -8.83 -30.52 48.66
C GLU A 14 -8.32 -29.18 48.15
N VAL A 15 -7.86 -28.31 49.03
CA VAL A 15 -7.26 -27.01 48.65
C VAL A 15 -5.98 -27.21 47.85
N GLU A 16 -5.09 -28.10 48.28
CA GLU A 16 -3.85 -28.42 47.59
C GLU A 16 -4.13 -29.01 46.17
N GLN A 17 -5.16 -29.88 46.07
CA GLN A 17 -5.56 -30.44 44.79
C GLN A 17 -6.10 -29.35 43.85
N LEU A 18 -6.94 -28.44 44.33
CA LEU A 18 -7.46 -27.32 43.54
C LEU A 18 -6.34 -26.34 43.08
N GLU A 19 -5.39 -26.06 43.96
CA GLU A 19 -4.25 -25.23 43.62
C GLU A 19 -3.39 -25.88 42.53
N LYS A 20 -3.13 -27.18 42.64
CA LYS A 20 -2.38 -27.95 41.66
C LYS A 20 -3.08 -28.07 40.32
N GLU A 21 -4.39 -28.26 40.31
CA GLU A 21 -5.16 -28.22 39.07
C GLU A 21 -5.12 -26.85 38.40
N ARG A 22 -5.19 -25.78 39.18
CA ARG A 22 -5.10 -24.41 38.65
C ARG A 22 -3.72 -24.14 38.06
N GLU A 23 -2.64 -24.52 38.76
CA GLU A 23 -1.28 -24.40 38.30
C GLU A 23 -1.06 -25.14 36.97
N LEU A 24 -1.47 -26.41 36.89
CA LEU A 24 -1.40 -27.22 35.70
C LEU A 24 -2.18 -26.63 34.49
N LYS A 25 -3.37 -26.08 34.76
CA LYS A 25 -4.15 -25.40 33.73
C LYS A 25 -3.44 -24.17 33.18
N VAL A 26 -2.85 -23.35 34.05
CA VAL A 26 -2.09 -22.14 33.67
C VAL A 26 -0.86 -22.55 32.87
N GLU A 27 -0.13 -23.56 33.33
CA GLU A 27 1.05 -24.07 32.63
C GLU A 27 0.72 -24.65 31.25
N LEU A 28 -0.37 -25.42 31.16
CA LEU A 28 -0.86 -25.94 29.89
C LEU A 28 -1.22 -24.82 28.90
N LEU A 29 -1.96 -23.81 29.36
CA LEU A 29 -2.33 -22.67 28.52
C LEU A 29 -1.10 -21.89 28.06
N SER A 30 -0.16 -21.65 28.95
CA SER A 30 1.11 -20.96 28.63
C SER A 30 1.91 -21.75 27.59
N THR A 31 2.07 -23.06 27.79
CA THR A 31 2.81 -23.92 26.86
C THR A 31 2.13 -23.99 25.49
N HIS A 32 0.80 -24.09 25.47
CA HIS A 32 0.02 -24.05 24.24
C HIS A 32 0.20 -22.74 23.47
N GLN A 33 0.12 -21.60 24.18
CA GLN A 33 0.33 -20.29 23.57
C GLN A 33 1.76 -20.14 23.01
N ASN A 34 2.76 -20.61 23.74
CA ASN A 34 4.15 -20.62 23.30
C ASN A 34 4.34 -21.48 22.04
N LEU A 35 3.70 -22.62 21.98
CA LEU A 35 3.76 -23.50 20.79
C LEU A 35 3.16 -22.80 19.56
N ILE A 36 1.98 -22.20 19.69
CA ILE A 36 1.32 -21.45 18.60
C ILE A 36 2.22 -20.29 18.15
N ALA A 37 2.78 -19.51 19.08
CA ALA A 37 3.67 -18.40 18.74
C ALA A 37 4.93 -18.87 18.01
N ASN A 38 5.53 -19.96 18.45
CA ASN A 38 6.71 -20.55 17.79
C ASN A 38 6.38 -21.08 16.38
N MET A 39 5.21 -21.70 16.20
CA MET A 39 4.75 -22.14 14.89
C MET A 39 4.53 -20.96 13.94
N ALA A 40 3.88 -19.90 14.41
CA ALA A 40 3.67 -18.68 13.61
C ALA A 40 4.99 -18.00 13.22
N ALA A 41 5.94 -17.92 14.14
CA ALA A 41 7.27 -17.39 13.88
C ALA A 41 8.05 -18.23 12.88
N TRP A 42 7.94 -19.57 12.97
CA TRP A 42 8.54 -20.49 12.01
C TRP A 42 7.90 -20.32 10.62
N GLU A 43 6.56 -20.29 10.54
CA GLU A 43 5.84 -20.08 9.29
C GLU A 43 6.28 -18.77 8.62
N GLN A 44 6.31 -17.66 9.37
CA GLN A 44 6.73 -16.35 8.87
C GLN A 44 8.19 -16.36 8.35
N LYS A 45 9.05 -17.17 8.93
CA LYS A 45 10.47 -17.21 8.57
C LYS A 45 10.77 -18.11 7.37
N TYR A 46 10.04 -19.20 7.22
CA TYR A 46 10.39 -20.27 6.28
C TYR A 46 9.33 -20.55 5.21
N VAL A 47 8.14 -19.95 5.30
CA VAL A 47 7.05 -20.21 4.36
C VAL A 47 6.61 -18.91 3.71
N PHE A 48 6.60 -18.88 2.38
CA PHE A 48 5.95 -17.80 1.63
C PHE A 48 4.44 -18.07 1.59
N LYS A 49 3.65 -17.18 2.18
CA LYS A 49 2.20 -17.28 2.23
C LYS A 49 1.58 -16.08 1.55
N ALA A 50 0.74 -16.33 0.55
CA ALA A 50 0.00 -15.27 -0.10
C ALA A 50 -1.04 -14.68 0.87
N PRO A 51 -1.09 -13.35 1.07
CA PRO A 51 -2.05 -12.70 1.97
C PRO A 51 -3.48 -12.68 1.41
N PHE A 52 -3.63 -12.84 0.09
CA PHE A 52 -4.92 -12.84 -0.62
C PHE A 52 -4.84 -13.71 -1.89
N ASP A 53 -6.00 -14.00 -2.48
CA ASP A 53 -6.10 -14.76 -3.71
C ASP A 53 -5.65 -13.90 -4.91
N GLY A 54 -4.73 -14.43 -5.70
CA GLY A 54 -4.17 -13.68 -6.82
C GLY A 54 -3.28 -14.53 -7.72
N LYS A 55 -2.67 -13.87 -8.70
CA LYS A 55 -1.64 -14.44 -9.56
C LYS A 55 -0.27 -14.18 -8.95
N VAL A 56 0.55 -15.22 -8.83
CA VAL A 56 1.93 -15.10 -8.36
C VAL A 56 2.84 -14.79 -9.55
N GLU A 57 3.66 -13.75 -9.41
CA GLU A 57 4.69 -13.38 -10.37
C GLU A 57 6.06 -13.41 -9.70
N PHE A 58 7.06 -13.92 -10.41
CA PHE A 58 8.44 -13.86 -9.96
C PHE A 58 9.04 -12.49 -10.25
N LEU A 59 9.56 -11.82 -9.22
CA LEU A 59 10.25 -10.55 -9.37
C LEU A 59 11.69 -10.72 -9.85
N LYS A 60 12.22 -11.95 -9.77
CA LYS A 60 13.58 -12.30 -10.18
C LYS A 60 13.60 -13.68 -10.79
N PHE A 61 14.59 -13.95 -11.64
CA PHE A 61 14.92 -15.29 -12.06
C PHE A 61 15.58 -16.02 -10.89
N ILE A 62 14.97 -17.13 -10.46
CA ILE A 62 15.44 -17.93 -9.34
C ILE A 62 15.68 -19.33 -9.86
N SER A 63 16.87 -19.86 -9.56
CA SER A 63 17.26 -21.23 -9.88
C SER A 63 17.12 -22.11 -8.64
N ASP A 64 16.89 -23.40 -8.85
CA ASP A 64 16.85 -24.39 -7.78
C ASP A 64 18.17 -24.36 -6.97
N GLY A 65 18.04 -24.31 -5.64
CA GLY A 65 19.17 -24.25 -4.73
C GLY A 65 19.81 -22.86 -4.57
N GLN A 66 19.25 -21.82 -5.18
CA GLN A 66 19.75 -20.46 -5.01
C GLN A 66 19.48 -19.95 -3.59
N PHE A 67 20.50 -19.34 -2.99
CA PHE A 67 20.35 -18.66 -1.71
C PHE A 67 19.54 -17.36 -1.87
N VAL A 68 18.54 -17.18 -1.00
CA VAL A 68 17.73 -15.97 -0.92
C VAL A 68 18.07 -15.24 0.37
N GLN A 69 18.39 -13.97 0.27
CA GLN A 69 18.74 -13.15 1.41
C GLN A 69 17.48 -12.72 2.19
N ALA A 70 17.58 -12.66 3.51
CA ALA A 70 16.44 -12.21 4.34
C ALA A 70 16.03 -10.77 3.98
N GLY A 71 14.73 -10.56 3.77
CA GLY A 71 14.19 -9.26 3.36
C GLY A 71 14.20 -9.00 1.85
N GLU A 72 14.70 -9.94 1.05
CA GLU A 72 14.70 -9.84 -0.40
C GLU A 72 13.32 -10.18 -0.97
N ALA A 73 12.77 -9.30 -1.82
CA ALA A 73 11.51 -9.54 -2.51
C ALA A 73 11.72 -10.55 -3.66
N VAL A 74 11.04 -11.68 -3.57
CA VAL A 74 11.15 -12.80 -4.51
C VAL A 74 9.93 -12.94 -5.38
N PHE A 75 8.74 -12.81 -4.78
CA PHE A 75 7.45 -12.96 -5.43
C PHE A 75 6.60 -11.70 -5.24
N GLY A 76 5.80 -11.40 -6.24
CA GLY A 76 4.66 -10.50 -6.13
C GLY A 76 3.36 -11.29 -6.26
N VAL A 77 2.35 -10.93 -5.48
CA VAL A 77 1.00 -11.48 -5.62
C VAL A 77 0.08 -10.38 -6.12
N ILE A 78 -0.56 -10.64 -7.24
CA ILE A 78 -1.43 -9.71 -7.93
C ILE A 78 -2.87 -10.10 -7.68
N PRO A 79 -3.70 -9.23 -7.07
CA PRO A 79 -5.10 -9.53 -6.84
C PRO A 79 -5.85 -9.75 -8.14
N LYS A 80 -6.89 -10.61 -8.10
CA LYS A 80 -7.75 -10.87 -9.26
C LYS A 80 -8.62 -9.68 -9.63
N GLU A 81 -9.02 -8.90 -8.63
CA GLU A 81 -9.79 -7.67 -8.82
C GLU A 81 -8.82 -6.49 -8.88
N ASN A 82 -8.59 -5.97 -10.08
CA ASN A 82 -7.75 -4.81 -10.28
C ASN A 82 -8.61 -3.58 -10.52
N HIS A 83 -8.77 -2.76 -9.51
CA HIS A 83 -9.12 -1.36 -9.71
C HIS A 83 -7.84 -0.61 -10.08
N ILE A 84 -7.77 -0.20 -11.35
CA ILE A 84 -6.63 0.58 -11.85
C ILE A 84 -6.81 2.01 -11.38
N TYR A 85 -5.82 2.54 -10.69
CA TYR A 85 -5.77 3.94 -10.26
C TYR A 85 -4.39 4.52 -10.55
N GLY A 86 -4.34 5.81 -10.81
CA GLY A 86 -3.09 6.54 -10.98
C GLY A 86 -2.62 7.12 -9.65
N GLN A 87 -1.32 7.09 -9.41
CA GLN A 87 -0.68 7.83 -8.33
C GLN A 87 0.27 8.87 -8.94
N VAL A 88 0.05 10.13 -8.61
CA VAL A 88 0.82 11.25 -9.13
C VAL A 88 1.54 11.95 -7.99
N LEU A 89 2.84 12.16 -8.14
CA LEU A 89 3.65 12.95 -7.23
C LEU A 89 3.70 14.40 -7.73
N LEU A 90 2.96 15.28 -7.06
CA LEU A 90 2.89 16.69 -7.40
C LEU A 90 3.84 17.52 -6.54
N PRO A 91 4.75 18.32 -7.13
CA PRO A 91 5.60 19.23 -6.39
C PRO A 91 4.79 20.22 -5.55
N ALA A 92 5.23 20.48 -4.31
CA ALA A 92 4.50 21.30 -3.34
C ALA A 92 4.23 22.73 -3.83
N ASN A 93 5.13 23.29 -4.64
CA ASN A 93 4.99 24.64 -5.24
C ASN A 93 3.83 24.74 -6.25
N GLU A 94 3.36 23.61 -6.80
CA GLU A 94 2.27 23.57 -7.79
C GLU A 94 0.95 23.11 -7.19
N ALA A 95 0.96 22.52 -6.00
CA ALA A 95 -0.19 21.88 -5.36
C ALA A 95 -1.35 22.86 -5.03
N GLY A 96 -1.06 24.12 -4.73
CA GLY A 96 -2.07 25.09 -4.29
C GLY A 96 -3.17 25.41 -5.31
N LYS A 97 -3.06 24.95 -6.54
CA LYS A 97 -4.05 25.18 -7.60
C LYS A 97 -4.89 23.95 -7.92
N VAL A 98 -4.42 22.78 -7.53
CA VAL A 98 -5.10 21.50 -7.82
C VAL A 98 -6.25 21.31 -6.85
N LYS A 99 -7.37 20.83 -7.37
CA LYS A 99 -8.59 20.51 -6.60
C LYS A 99 -9.03 19.09 -6.92
N GLU A 100 -9.82 18.52 -6.02
CA GLU A 100 -10.55 17.29 -6.32
C GLU A 100 -11.41 17.47 -7.57
N ASN A 101 -11.59 16.40 -8.32
CA ASN A 101 -12.24 16.37 -9.63
C ASN A 101 -11.54 17.18 -10.75
N SER A 102 -10.30 17.65 -10.54
CA SER A 102 -9.51 18.22 -11.63
C SER A 102 -9.20 17.16 -12.68
N LYS A 103 -9.35 17.48 -13.96
CA LYS A 103 -9.02 16.57 -15.06
C LYS A 103 -7.52 16.37 -15.15
N VAL A 104 -7.10 15.12 -15.33
CA VAL A 104 -5.70 14.71 -15.46
C VAL A 104 -5.51 14.02 -16.80
N VAL A 105 -4.48 14.40 -17.52
CA VAL A 105 -4.02 13.77 -18.76
C VAL A 105 -2.75 13.00 -18.44
N ILE A 106 -2.79 11.68 -18.61
CA ILE A 106 -1.69 10.79 -18.28
C ILE A 106 -1.07 10.26 -19.57
N LYS A 107 0.23 10.47 -19.71
CA LYS A 107 1.06 9.98 -20.81
C LYS A 107 1.98 8.91 -20.27
N LEU A 108 1.83 7.70 -20.75
CA LEU A 108 2.62 6.55 -20.31
C LEU A 108 3.97 6.49 -21.03
N GLU A 109 5.04 6.15 -20.31
CA GLU A 109 6.39 6.04 -20.91
C GLU A 109 6.50 4.86 -21.86
N ASN A 110 5.82 3.74 -21.55
CA ASN A 110 5.87 2.53 -22.35
C ASN A 110 5.02 2.61 -23.63
N TYR A 111 4.14 3.62 -23.74
CA TYR A 111 3.24 3.83 -24.87
C TYR A 111 3.39 5.27 -25.35
N PRO A 112 4.20 5.52 -26.42
CA PRO A 112 4.41 6.85 -26.96
C PRO A 112 3.09 7.56 -27.28
N TYR A 113 2.86 8.72 -26.67
CA TYR A 113 1.57 9.43 -26.72
C TYR A 113 1.19 9.91 -28.15
N MET A 114 2.17 10.03 -29.03
CA MET A 114 1.91 10.36 -30.45
C MET A 114 1.26 9.22 -31.22
N GLU A 115 1.49 7.98 -30.80
CA GLU A 115 1.00 6.78 -31.44
C GLU A 115 -0.25 6.24 -30.71
N TYR A 116 -0.17 6.14 -29.41
CA TYR A 116 -1.21 5.52 -28.57
C TYR A 116 -2.17 6.52 -27.93
N GLY A 117 -1.82 7.83 -27.94
CA GLY A 117 -2.61 8.84 -27.27
C GLY A 117 -2.30 8.96 -25.79
N TYR A 118 -3.28 9.42 -25.02
CA TYR A 118 -3.19 9.63 -23.58
C TYR A 118 -4.43 9.09 -22.86
N ILE A 119 -4.28 8.82 -21.56
CA ILE A 119 -5.38 8.37 -20.71
C ILE A 119 -5.94 9.58 -19.97
N GLU A 120 -7.24 9.64 -19.83
CA GLU A 120 -7.94 10.67 -19.05
C GLU A 120 -8.34 10.13 -17.69
N GLY A 121 -8.10 10.93 -16.65
CA GLY A 121 -8.50 10.63 -15.29
C GLY A 121 -8.94 11.88 -14.54
N TYR A 122 -9.36 11.70 -13.31
CA TYR A 122 -9.78 12.78 -12.41
C TYR A 122 -9.11 12.63 -11.06
N VAL A 123 -8.71 13.75 -10.45
CA VAL A 123 -8.18 13.76 -9.10
C VAL A 123 -9.25 13.26 -8.13
N SER A 124 -9.01 12.13 -7.49
CA SER A 124 -9.89 11.53 -6.49
C SER A 124 -9.59 12.08 -5.10
N SER A 125 -8.31 12.12 -4.74
CA SER A 125 -7.88 12.67 -3.44
C SER A 125 -6.47 13.25 -3.51
N ILE A 126 -6.19 14.17 -2.60
CA ILE A 126 -4.88 14.81 -2.44
C ILE A 126 -4.41 14.51 -1.02
N SER A 127 -3.21 13.98 -0.85
CA SER A 127 -2.62 13.76 0.48
C SER A 127 -2.46 15.09 1.22
N LEU A 128 -2.76 15.08 2.52
CA LEU A 128 -2.54 16.24 3.40
C LEU A 128 -1.10 16.35 3.89
N VAL A 129 -0.29 15.33 3.65
CA VAL A 129 1.10 15.24 4.12
C VAL A 129 2.03 15.19 2.91
N THR A 130 3.08 16.00 2.94
CA THR A 130 4.14 15.96 1.93
C THR A 130 5.07 14.78 2.16
N GLN A 131 5.53 14.20 1.07
CA GLN A 131 6.61 13.22 1.05
C GLN A 131 7.86 13.86 0.48
N THR A 132 8.99 13.55 1.10
CA THR A 132 10.29 14.03 0.64
C THR A 132 10.86 13.05 -0.38
N GLN A 133 11.02 13.49 -1.62
CA GLN A 133 11.63 12.70 -2.69
C GLN A 133 13.01 13.26 -3.04
N LYS A 134 14.02 12.38 -3.08
CA LYS A 134 15.34 12.73 -3.55
C LYS A 134 15.42 12.50 -5.06
N THR A 135 15.56 13.56 -5.84
CA THR A 135 15.77 13.48 -7.28
C THR A 135 17.18 14.04 -7.58
N GLY A 136 18.17 13.13 -7.68
CA GLY A 136 19.58 13.50 -7.76
C GLY A 136 20.07 14.18 -6.48
N GLU A 137 20.70 15.35 -6.59
CA GLU A 137 21.17 16.14 -5.45
C GLU A 137 20.10 17.04 -4.81
N LYS A 138 18.90 17.12 -5.41
CA LYS A 138 17.81 17.97 -4.92
C LYS A 138 16.79 17.15 -4.15
N THR A 139 16.39 17.68 -3.01
CA THR A 139 15.28 17.18 -2.22
C THR A 139 14.04 18.00 -2.58
N ILE A 140 12.99 17.35 -3.06
CA ILE A 140 11.75 17.98 -3.47
C ILE A 140 10.64 17.45 -2.57
N GLU A 141 9.86 18.36 -2.00
CA GLU A 141 8.62 17.99 -1.29
C GLU A 141 7.49 17.81 -2.31
N THR A 142 6.82 16.67 -2.23
CA THR A 142 5.73 16.31 -3.15
C THR A 142 4.49 15.88 -2.37
N TYR A 143 3.31 16.19 -2.91
CA TYR A 143 2.04 15.63 -2.46
C TYR A 143 1.69 14.41 -3.31
N LEU A 144 1.19 13.36 -2.66
CA LEU A 144 0.65 12.20 -3.36
C LEU A 144 -0.80 12.50 -3.75
N ILE A 145 -1.12 12.38 -5.04
CA ILE A 145 -2.45 12.54 -5.59
C ILE A 145 -2.91 11.20 -6.13
N ASN A 146 -4.10 10.78 -5.72
CA ASN A 146 -4.75 9.63 -6.32
C ASN A 146 -5.65 10.09 -7.47
N VAL A 147 -5.53 9.43 -8.59
CA VAL A 147 -6.28 9.70 -9.81
C VAL A 147 -7.14 8.50 -10.15
N GLU A 148 -8.43 8.72 -10.25
CA GLU A 148 -9.37 7.73 -10.71
C GLU A 148 -9.41 7.70 -12.25
N LEU A 149 -9.42 6.50 -12.82
CA LEU A 149 -9.44 6.24 -14.26
C LEU A 149 -10.79 5.61 -14.63
N PRO A 150 -11.83 6.39 -14.91
CA PRO A 150 -13.18 5.86 -15.16
C PRO A 150 -13.24 4.92 -16.38
N ASN A 151 -12.40 5.15 -17.37
CA ASN A 151 -12.31 4.31 -18.58
C ASN A 151 -11.14 3.30 -18.52
N GLY A 152 -10.57 3.09 -17.31
CA GLY A 152 -9.40 2.23 -17.15
C GLY A 152 -8.21 2.73 -17.98
N LEU A 153 -7.58 1.83 -18.76
CA LEU A 153 -6.44 2.16 -19.62
C LEU A 153 -6.86 2.44 -21.08
N THR A 154 -8.09 2.89 -21.29
CA THR A 154 -8.53 3.29 -22.65
C THR A 154 -8.05 4.69 -22.95
N THR A 155 -7.37 4.86 -24.08
CA THR A 155 -6.81 6.14 -24.51
C THR A 155 -7.86 7.00 -25.22
N ASN A 156 -7.50 8.26 -25.47
CA ASN A 156 -8.33 9.18 -26.28
C ASN A 156 -8.48 8.76 -27.75
N TYR A 157 -7.71 7.77 -28.21
CA TYR A 157 -7.85 7.14 -29.53
C TYR A 157 -8.73 5.88 -29.49
N GLU A 158 -9.44 5.64 -28.35
CA GLU A 158 -10.30 4.47 -28.13
C GLU A 158 -9.55 3.13 -28.13
N GLU A 159 -8.23 3.17 -27.95
CA GLU A 159 -7.41 1.98 -27.84
C GLU A 159 -7.24 1.59 -26.37
N THR A 160 -7.49 0.32 -26.04
CA THR A 160 -7.30 -0.21 -24.69
C THR A 160 -5.90 -0.79 -24.57
N LEU A 161 -5.10 -0.20 -23.68
CA LEU A 161 -3.72 -0.61 -23.44
C LEU A 161 -3.66 -1.82 -22.52
N ASP A 162 -2.69 -2.70 -22.78
CA ASP A 162 -2.44 -3.85 -21.92
C ASP A 162 -1.90 -3.42 -20.57
N PHE A 163 -2.54 -3.90 -19.50
CA PHE A 163 -2.12 -3.63 -18.15
C PHE A 163 -0.85 -4.40 -17.80
N LYS A 164 0.21 -3.68 -17.50
CA LYS A 164 1.41 -4.18 -16.83
C LYS A 164 1.48 -3.57 -15.42
N TYR A 165 1.95 -4.32 -14.44
CA TYR A 165 1.77 -4.06 -13.00
C TYR A 165 2.15 -2.67 -12.51
N GLU A 166 3.14 -2.04 -13.13
CA GLU A 166 3.53 -0.68 -12.86
C GLU A 166 3.81 -0.01 -14.21
N LEU A 167 3.00 0.99 -14.54
CA LEU A 167 3.21 1.84 -15.69
C LEU A 167 3.66 3.20 -15.22
N GLY A 168 4.91 3.55 -15.50
CA GLY A 168 5.43 4.89 -15.30
C GLY A 168 4.94 5.85 -16.37
N GLY A 169 4.82 7.13 -16.00
CA GLY A 169 4.39 8.15 -16.93
C GLY A 169 4.46 9.56 -16.38
N THR A 170 4.05 10.51 -17.20
CA THR A 170 3.86 11.91 -16.81
C THR A 170 2.38 12.25 -16.78
N ALA A 171 1.98 13.05 -15.78
CA ALA A 171 0.61 13.48 -15.60
C ALA A 171 0.50 15.00 -15.67
N ASP A 172 -0.32 15.49 -16.57
CA ASP A 172 -0.64 16.92 -16.71
C ASP A 172 -2.00 17.19 -16.05
N ILE A 173 -2.03 17.92 -14.93
CA ILE A 173 -3.26 18.26 -14.22
C ILE A 173 -3.81 19.58 -14.77
N ILE A 174 -5.04 19.54 -15.31
CA ILE A 174 -5.70 20.72 -15.88
C ILE A 174 -6.39 21.48 -14.75
N VAL A 175 -5.82 22.62 -14.35
CA VAL A 175 -6.26 23.39 -13.18
C VAL A 175 -7.29 24.47 -13.51
N LYS A 176 -7.24 25.03 -14.70
CA LYS A 176 -8.21 26.02 -15.21
C LYS A 176 -8.19 26.08 -16.73
N ASP A 177 -9.36 26.03 -17.34
CA ASP A 177 -9.57 26.51 -18.72
C ASP A 177 -9.50 28.06 -18.72
N ARG A 178 -8.27 28.60 -18.81
CA ARG A 178 -8.11 30.04 -18.98
C ARG A 178 -8.12 30.38 -20.47
N ARG A 179 -9.03 31.25 -20.88
CA ARG A 179 -9.04 31.78 -22.23
C ARG A 179 -7.73 32.56 -22.48
N LEU A 180 -7.14 32.44 -23.67
CA LEU A 180 -5.90 33.09 -24.06
C LEU A 180 -5.91 34.61 -23.80
N ILE A 181 -7.09 35.25 -23.91
CA ILE A 181 -7.32 36.65 -23.62
C ILE A 181 -7.04 37.00 -22.15
N GLU A 182 -7.41 36.15 -21.20
CA GLU A 182 -7.16 36.37 -19.76
C GLU A 182 -5.67 36.41 -19.43
N ARG A 183 -4.84 35.59 -20.13
CA ARG A 183 -3.37 35.60 -19.98
C ARG A 183 -2.73 36.91 -20.41
N LEU A 184 -3.28 37.56 -21.45
CA LEU A 184 -2.79 38.85 -21.92
C LEU A 184 -3.12 39.98 -20.91
N PHE A 185 -4.30 39.94 -20.29
CA PHE A 185 -4.70 40.96 -19.31
C PHE A 185 -4.04 40.79 -17.94
N ASP A 186 -3.71 39.56 -17.52
CA ASP A 186 -2.97 39.32 -16.27
C ASP A 186 -1.55 39.92 -16.33
N ASN A 187 -0.86 39.84 -17.46
CA ASN A 187 0.45 40.48 -17.66
C ASN A 187 0.40 42.04 -17.61
N LEU A 188 -0.72 42.63 -17.98
CA LEU A 188 -0.94 44.07 -17.89
C LEU A 188 -1.26 44.52 -16.44
N ARG A 189 -1.97 43.70 -15.66
CA ARG A 189 -2.29 43.97 -14.25
C ARG A 189 -1.07 43.94 -13.33
N TYR A 190 -0.08 43.10 -13.63
CA TYR A 190 1.16 43.05 -12.85
C TYR A 190 2.12 44.22 -13.10
N ARG A 191 1.94 44.98 -14.22
CA ARG A 191 2.74 46.16 -14.54
C ARG A 191 2.19 47.49 -13.97
N THR A 192 0.99 47.46 -13.38
CA THR A 192 0.32 48.66 -12.85
C THR A 192 0.23 48.69 -11.33
N LYS A 193 0.99 47.86 -10.61
CA LYS A 193 1.13 47.96 -9.15
C LYS A 193 2.56 48.23 -8.78
#